data_f18fbf47ba497e5d03b2e2f39fe79670
#
_entry.id   f18fbf47ba497e5d03b2e2f39fe79670
#
_cell.length_a   1.000
_cell.length_b   1.000
_cell.length_c   1.000
_cell.angle_alpha   90.00
_cell.angle_beta   90.00
_cell.angle_gamma   90.00
#
_symmetry.space_group_name_H-M   'P 1'
#
loop_
_entity.id
_entity.type
_entity.pdbx_description
1 polymer ?
#
loop_
_entity_poly.entity_id
_entity_poly.type
_entity_poly.pdbx_seq_one_letter_code
_entity_poly.pdbx_strand_id
1 'polypeptide(L)'
;MKFSEMTYTRPDINALLARCKQLAAKAADAQDGDALIQVYYEQSRAFADYTTASQLANIHYTCDTRDAYWKAEQDFFDANGPAVTNASVEISRAFLANPYVDALTE
;
A
#
# COMPACT_ATOMS: atom_id res chain seq x y z
N MET A 1 -3.51 5.06 -22.29
CA MET A 1 -2.14 4.51 -22.21
C MET A 1 -2.20 3.00 -22.11
N LYS A 2 -1.42 2.30 -22.90
CA LYS A 2 -1.29 0.86 -22.80
C LYS A 2 -0.37 0.53 -21.63
N PHE A 3 -0.65 -0.56 -20.90
CA PHE A 3 0.20 -0.91 -19.76
C PHE A 3 1.65 -1.19 -20.18
N SER A 4 1.88 -1.62 -21.44
CA SER A 4 3.23 -1.84 -21.94
C SER A 4 4.05 -0.55 -22.05
N GLU A 5 3.40 0.59 -22.00
CA GLU A 5 4.04 1.91 -22.03
C GLU A 5 4.31 2.46 -20.63
N MET A 6 3.79 1.78 -19.60
CA MET A 6 3.96 2.21 -18.20
C MET A 6 5.31 1.73 -17.68
N THR A 7 6.02 2.62 -16.99
CA THR A 7 7.28 2.27 -16.36
C THR A 7 7.02 1.44 -15.11
N TYR A 8 7.62 0.24 -15.03
CA TYR A 8 7.57 -0.58 -13.85
C TYR A 8 8.80 -0.29 -12.97
N THR A 9 8.57 -0.07 -11.68
CA THR A 9 9.62 0.06 -10.69
C THR A 9 9.25 -0.81 -9.50
N ARG A 10 10.18 -1.70 -9.08
CA ARG A 10 9.96 -2.53 -7.91
C ARG A 10 9.86 -1.62 -6.67
N PRO A 11 8.78 -1.72 -5.88
CA PRO A 11 8.63 -0.85 -4.71
C PRO A 11 9.65 -1.20 -3.61
N ASP A 12 10.05 -0.18 -2.85
CA ASP A 12 10.89 -0.37 -1.68
C ASP A 12 10.00 -0.76 -0.50
N ILE A 13 9.95 -2.05 -0.19
CA ILE A 13 9.08 -2.59 0.86
C ILE A 13 9.47 -2.05 2.24
N ASN A 14 10.77 -1.94 2.51
CA ASN A 14 11.23 -1.43 3.81
C ASN A 14 10.79 0.01 4.03
N ALA A 15 10.88 0.85 3.00
CA ALA A 15 10.40 2.23 3.07
C ALA A 15 8.89 2.27 3.26
N LEU A 16 8.15 1.41 2.57
CA LEU A 16 6.69 1.34 2.70
C LEU A 16 6.29 0.93 4.12
N LEU A 17 6.93 -0.10 4.68
CA LEU A 17 6.63 -0.56 6.03
C LEU A 17 6.96 0.50 7.08
N ALA A 18 8.06 1.23 6.91
CA ALA A 18 8.42 2.34 7.79
C ALA A 18 7.36 3.44 7.72
N ARG A 19 6.89 3.76 6.50
CA ARG A 19 5.84 4.76 6.30
C ARG A 19 4.53 4.32 6.97
N CYS A 20 4.20 3.03 6.88
CA CYS A 20 3.00 2.48 7.53
C CYS A 20 3.03 2.66 9.04
N LYS A 21 4.19 2.45 9.67
CA LYS A 21 4.34 2.67 11.12
C LYS A 21 4.10 4.13 11.48
N GLN A 22 4.61 5.06 10.67
CA GLN A 22 4.40 6.50 10.87
C GLN A 22 2.91 6.84 10.73
N LEU A 23 2.25 6.28 9.72
CA LEU A 23 0.82 6.54 9.48
C LEU A 23 -0.05 5.98 10.60
N ALA A 24 0.27 4.79 11.12
CA ALA A 24 -0.46 4.21 12.25
C ALA A 24 -0.32 5.11 13.50
N ALA A 25 0.88 5.60 13.77
CA ALA A 25 1.11 6.52 14.87
C ALA A 25 0.33 7.83 14.70
N LYS A 26 0.34 8.40 13.49
CA LYS A 26 -0.41 9.63 13.20
C LYS A 26 -1.91 9.41 13.36
N ALA A 27 -2.42 8.25 12.91
CA ALA A 27 -3.84 7.93 13.06
C ALA A 27 -4.23 7.81 14.53
N ALA A 28 -3.38 7.19 15.34
CA ALA A 28 -3.63 7.06 16.77
C ALA A 28 -3.60 8.42 17.48
N ASP A 29 -2.74 9.33 17.03
CA ASP A 29 -2.52 10.63 17.67
C ASP A 29 -3.40 11.75 17.12
N ALA A 30 -4.20 11.50 16.06
CA ALA A 30 -5.05 12.53 15.45
C ALA A 30 -6.01 13.11 16.49
N GLN A 31 -6.07 14.42 16.56
CA GLN A 31 -6.84 15.17 17.60
C GLN A 31 -8.18 15.66 17.11
N ASP A 32 -8.51 15.46 15.82
CA ASP A 32 -9.80 15.81 15.25
C ASP A 32 -10.04 15.00 13.97
N GLY A 33 -11.25 15.13 13.41
CA GLY A 33 -11.63 14.40 12.20
C GLY A 33 -10.83 14.81 10.99
N ASP A 34 -10.50 16.11 10.85
CA ASP A 34 -9.73 16.60 9.71
C ASP A 34 -8.31 16.02 9.71
N ALA A 35 -7.67 15.94 10.87
CA ALA A 35 -6.36 15.34 10.99
C ALA A 35 -6.40 13.86 10.57
N LEU A 36 -7.44 13.14 10.99
CA LEU A 36 -7.61 11.72 10.66
C LEU A 36 -7.84 11.53 9.16
N ILE A 37 -8.62 12.39 8.53
CA ILE A 37 -8.84 12.37 7.08
C ILE A 37 -7.53 12.59 6.34
N GLN A 38 -6.67 13.49 6.81
CA GLN A 38 -5.36 13.72 6.19
C GLN A 38 -4.48 12.47 6.25
N VAL A 39 -4.51 11.73 7.37
CA VAL A 39 -3.78 10.48 7.48
C VAL A 39 -4.33 9.45 6.47
N TYR A 40 -5.63 9.39 6.27
CA TYR A 40 -6.24 8.51 5.29
C TYR A 40 -5.74 8.82 3.87
N TYR A 41 -5.66 10.09 3.49
CA TYR A 41 -5.13 10.48 2.18
C TYR A 41 -3.64 10.14 2.05
N GLU A 42 -2.85 10.34 3.10
CA GLU A 42 -1.45 9.96 3.11
C GLU A 42 -1.28 8.44 2.93
N GLN A 43 -2.13 7.65 3.58
CA GLN A 43 -2.15 6.20 3.41
C GLN A 43 -2.43 5.81 1.97
N SER A 44 -3.45 6.41 1.36
CA SER A 44 -3.82 6.12 -0.02
C SER A 44 -2.65 6.41 -0.97
N ARG A 45 -1.93 7.51 -0.76
CA ARG A 45 -0.75 7.84 -1.58
C ARG A 45 0.38 6.86 -1.35
N ALA A 46 0.61 6.47 -0.09
CA ALA A 46 1.71 5.56 0.24
C ALA A 46 1.53 4.19 -0.45
N PHE A 47 0.28 3.72 -0.57
CA PHE A 47 0.00 2.43 -1.17
C PHE A 47 -0.23 2.49 -2.68
N ALA A 48 -0.45 3.67 -3.26
CA ALA A 48 -0.79 3.80 -4.68
C ALA A 48 0.31 3.21 -5.59
N ASP A 49 1.56 3.57 -5.36
CA ASP A 49 2.68 3.08 -6.16
C ASP A 49 2.88 1.57 -5.99
N TYR A 50 2.75 1.07 -4.78
CA TYR A 50 2.84 -0.36 -4.49
C TYR A 50 1.74 -1.12 -5.24
N THR A 51 0.50 -0.64 -5.17
CA THR A 51 -0.64 -1.28 -5.82
C THR A 51 -0.45 -1.31 -7.34
N THR A 52 -0.04 -0.19 -7.92
CA THR A 52 0.21 -0.09 -9.37
C THR A 52 1.32 -1.06 -9.79
N ALA A 53 2.43 -1.09 -9.05
CA ALA A 53 3.55 -1.99 -9.37
C ALA A 53 3.11 -3.46 -9.26
N SER A 54 2.36 -3.82 -8.23
CA SER A 54 1.84 -5.18 -8.05
C SER A 54 0.96 -5.60 -9.21
N GLN A 55 0.07 -4.71 -9.65
CA GLN A 55 -0.83 -4.98 -10.77
C GLN A 55 -0.05 -5.14 -12.07
N LEU A 56 0.95 -4.29 -12.33
CA LEU A 56 1.78 -4.41 -13.54
C LEU A 56 2.54 -5.72 -13.56
N ALA A 57 3.14 -6.12 -12.44
CA ALA A 57 3.87 -7.37 -12.34
C ALA A 57 2.94 -8.57 -12.61
N ASN A 58 1.75 -8.55 -12.04
CA ASN A 58 0.79 -9.62 -12.23
C ASN A 58 0.31 -9.71 -13.69
N ILE A 59 0.03 -8.57 -14.32
CA ILE A 59 -0.41 -8.53 -15.71
C ILE A 59 0.67 -9.09 -16.63
N HIS A 60 1.93 -8.66 -16.46
CA HIS A 60 3.03 -9.14 -17.28
C HIS A 60 3.26 -10.63 -17.07
N TYR A 61 3.26 -11.10 -15.83
CA TYR A 61 3.44 -12.52 -15.53
C TYR A 61 2.30 -13.36 -16.13
N THR A 62 1.08 -12.87 -16.04
CA THR A 62 -0.09 -13.57 -16.59
C THR A 62 -0.02 -13.68 -18.11
N CYS A 63 0.51 -12.64 -18.78
CA CYS A 63 0.66 -12.64 -20.24
C CYS A 63 1.77 -13.58 -20.72
N ASP A 64 2.84 -13.76 -19.92
CA ASP A 64 3.92 -14.69 -20.27
C ASP A 64 4.51 -15.31 -19.00
N THR A 65 3.97 -16.46 -18.60
CA THR A 65 4.39 -17.17 -17.40
C THR A 65 5.80 -17.77 -17.51
N ARG A 66 6.39 -17.74 -18.70
CA ARG A 66 7.75 -18.27 -18.93
C ARG A 66 8.83 -17.20 -18.76
N ASP A 67 8.44 -15.93 -18.64
CA ASP A 67 9.38 -14.84 -18.47
C ASP A 67 9.94 -14.87 -17.05
N ALA A 68 11.23 -15.17 -16.92
CA ALA A 68 11.89 -15.30 -15.63
C ALA A 68 11.89 -13.99 -14.84
N TYR A 69 11.99 -12.85 -15.54
CA TYR A 69 11.96 -11.54 -14.87
C TYR A 69 10.62 -11.28 -14.20
N TRP A 70 9.53 -11.47 -14.92
CA TRP A 70 8.20 -11.20 -14.35
C TRP A 70 7.80 -12.26 -13.31
N LYS A 71 8.29 -13.50 -13.47
CA LYS A 71 8.10 -14.51 -12.43
C LYS A 71 8.80 -14.10 -11.14
N ALA A 72 10.01 -13.58 -11.23
CA ALA A 72 10.76 -13.12 -10.06
C ALA A 72 10.04 -11.93 -9.39
N GLU A 73 9.45 -11.02 -10.18
CA GLU A 73 8.70 -9.89 -9.63
C GLU A 73 7.42 -10.37 -8.96
N GLN A 74 6.72 -11.35 -9.55
CA GLN A 74 5.53 -11.92 -8.93
C GLN A 74 5.89 -12.61 -7.61
N ASP A 75 6.98 -13.37 -7.58
CA ASP A 75 7.47 -14.02 -6.36
C ASP A 75 7.83 -12.99 -5.28
N PHE A 76 8.38 -11.85 -5.69
CA PHE A 76 8.69 -10.75 -4.77
C PHE A 76 7.42 -10.24 -4.09
N PHE A 77 6.35 -10.00 -4.83
CA PHE A 77 5.08 -9.54 -4.26
C PHE A 77 4.43 -10.62 -3.41
N ASP A 78 4.51 -11.88 -3.83
CA ASP A 78 3.98 -12.99 -3.04
C ASP A 78 4.69 -13.12 -1.69
N ALA A 79 6.01 -12.93 -1.69
CA ALA A 79 6.80 -13.01 -0.46
C ALA A 79 6.56 -11.84 0.49
N ASN A 80 6.32 -10.64 -0.04
CA ASN A 80 6.18 -9.42 0.76
C ASN A 80 4.73 -9.03 1.05
N GLY A 81 3.76 -9.63 0.33
CA GLY A 81 2.35 -9.33 0.48
C GLY A 81 1.85 -9.44 1.91
N PRO A 82 2.14 -10.54 2.64
CA PRO A 82 1.67 -10.67 4.02
C PRO A 82 2.16 -9.55 4.94
N ALA A 83 3.41 -9.10 4.80
CA ALA A 83 3.95 -8.01 5.62
C ALA A 83 3.23 -6.68 5.30
N VAL A 84 2.97 -6.41 4.02
CA VAL A 84 2.25 -5.20 3.60
C VAL A 84 0.80 -5.25 4.08
N THR A 85 0.15 -6.41 3.97
CA THR A 85 -1.22 -6.60 4.46
C THR A 85 -1.28 -6.36 5.97
N ASN A 86 -0.34 -6.93 6.74
CA ASN A 86 -0.29 -6.73 8.18
C ASN A 86 -0.09 -5.26 8.54
N ALA A 87 0.76 -4.54 7.81
CA ALA A 87 0.98 -3.11 8.02
C ALA A 87 -0.31 -2.32 7.76
N SER A 88 -1.04 -2.67 6.71
CA SER A 88 -2.33 -2.05 6.40
C SER A 88 -3.35 -2.30 7.52
N VAL A 89 -3.39 -3.51 8.06
CA VAL A 89 -4.29 -3.86 9.18
C VAL A 89 -3.95 -3.03 10.41
N GLU A 90 -2.67 -2.83 10.71
CA GLU A 90 -2.25 -2.01 11.85
C GLU A 90 -2.72 -0.56 11.71
N ILE A 91 -2.64 0.01 10.51
CA ILE A 91 -3.15 1.35 10.25
C ILE A 91 -4.68 1.37 10.47
N SER A 92 -5.40 0.38 9.94
CA SER A 92 -6.85 0.28 10.10
C SER A 92 -7.26 0.19 11.56
N ARG A 93 -6.51 -0.57 12.36
CA ARG A 93 -6.76 -0.66 13.81
C ARG A 93 -6.58 0.68 14.49
N ALA A 94 -5.57 1.46 14.10
CA ALA A 94 -5.34 2.78 14.64
C ALA A 94 -6.50 3.73 14.30
N PHE A 95 -7.03 3.65 13.07
CA PHE A 95 -8.21 4.42 12.68
C PHE A 95 -9.43 4.04 13.53
N LEU A 96 -9.69 2.74 13.67
CA LEU A 96 -10.86 2.27 14.40
C LEU A 96 -10.78 2.60 15.89
N ALA A 97 -9.59 2.68 16.45
CA ALA A 97 -9.39 3.04 17.85
C ALA A 97 -9.50 4.54 18.11
N ASN A 98 -9.43 5.37 17.05
CA ASN A 98 -9.51 6.82 17.21
C ASN A 98 -10.97 7.26 17.36
N PRO A 99 -11.30 8.11 18.36
CA PRO A 99 -12.71 8.54 18.57
C PRO A 99 -13.28 9.36 17.42
N TYR A 100 -12.43 9.86 16.52
CA TYR A 100 -12.89 10.67 15.37
C TYR A 100 -13.05 9.84 14.09
N VAL A 101 -13.02 8.51 14.19
CA VAL A 101 -13.09 7.61 13.01
C VAL A 101 -14.36 7.83 12.18
N ASP A 102 -15.45 8.25 12.81
CA ASP A 102 -16.70 8.49 12.10
C ASP A 102 -16.58 9.56 11.01
N ALA A 103 -15.60 10.45 11.11
CA ALA A 103 -15.36 11.47 10.08
C ALA A 103 -15.01 10.85 8.73
N LEU A 104 -14.48 9.60 8.71
CA LEU A 104 -14.09 8.90 7.49
C LEU A 104 -15.27 8.27 6.75
N THR A 105 -16.44 8.17 7.40
CA THR A 105 -17.62 7.53 6.82
C THR A 105 -18.61 8.51 6.22
N GLU A 106 -18.36 9.79 6.33
CA GLU A 106 -19.21 10.84 5.80
C GLU A 106 -18.86 11.22 4.37
#